data_a5bee90cea95bda513de4a9539dbef8c
#
_entry.id   a5bee90cea95bda513de4a9539dbef8c
#
_cell.length_a   1.000
_cell.length_b   1.000
_cell.length_c   1.000
_cell.angle_alpha   90.00
_cell.angle_beta   90.00
_cell.angle_gamma   90.00
#
_symmetry.space_group_name_H-M   'P 1'
#
loop_
_entity.id
_entity.type
_entity.pdbx_description
1 polymer ?
#
loop_
_entity_poly.entity_id
_entity_poly.type
_entity_poly.pdbx_seq_one_letter_code
_entity_poly.pdbx_strand_id
1 'polypeptide(L)'
;MVAKKKADLEALVLKLLKEKMEIGIHDVAQAAGLSKSDEGDRKAIRRVLTTLVERGLLEAKGAARARVYVPTNAAVTETSSPEGGLTKPFKDIPLSQESETLLKYVSQSLQARTPVGYNQDFLRSYEPNRIFYLTHTQRAELLKTGTVESKVSPAGTYARNILNRLLIDLSWNSSRLEGNTYSLLETKRLIELGENAVGKDASEAQMILNHKEAIEYIIESAAEATISSHEVCSIHALLSENLLGDPSASGRIRQIAVGVGGTNYMPLENPHILKEYFQLFIDKLNLIEDPFEQSFFSLVQLSYMQAFEDVNKRTARLVANIPLIKKNLNPLSFMEVDPEAYVKALLGVYEKNDVSLFLDLYLWAYRRSSQRYSAIQQAMGEPNLLKLKYRTEIQDIIRSVILEKVAGPQVVHRIQNLMEAKNLPETDTAEIFKLIEMEIIGLHDGNIARFKIRPSEFQEWKILQ
;
A
#
# COMPACT_ATOMS: atom_id res chain seq x y z
N MET A 1 -22.19 -26.53 6.39
CA MET A 1 -21.77 -27.95 6.47
C MET A 1 -20.93 -28.41 5.28
N VAL A 2 -21.26 -28.10 4.01
CA VAL A 2 -20.52 -28.54 2.82
C VAL A 2 -19.12 -27.90 2.70
N ALA A 3 -18.97 -26.63 3.02
CA ALA A 3 -17.66 -25.94 2.93
C ALA A 3 -16.64 -26.46 3.97
N LYS A 4 -17.10 -26.75 5.19
CA LYS A 4 -16.26 -27.32 6.26
C LYS A 4 -15.75 -28.73 5.89
N LYS A 5 -16.60 -29.59 5.29
CA LYS A 5 -16.18 -30.89 4.77
C LYS A 5 -15.15 -30.79 3.63
N LYS A 6 -15.18 -29.72 2.83
CA LYS A 6 -14.22 -29.52 1.71
C LYS A 6 -12.84 -29.12 2.23
N ALA A 7 -12.76 -28.21 3.20
CA ALA A 7 -11.50 -27.78 3.83
C ALA A 7 -10.83 -28.93 4.60
N ASP A 8 -11.61 -29.74 5.31
CA ASP A 8 -11.11 -30.91 6.04
C ASP A 8 -10.52 -31.97 5.05
N LEU A 9 -11.15 -32.18 3.89
CA LEU A 9 -10.66 -33.10 2.86
C LEU A 9 -9.40 -32.59 2.16
N GLU A 10 -9.28 -31.30 1.91
CA GLU A 10 -8.11 -30.68 1.31
C GLU A 10 -6.87 -30.81 2.22
N ALA A 11 -7.03 -30.49 3.50
CA ALA A 11 -5.98 -30.64 4.50
C ALA A 11 -5.53 -32.12 4.65
N LEU A 12 -6.48 -33.06 4.57
CA LEU A 12 -6.19 -34.50 4.62
C LEU A 12 -5.40 -34.97 3.38
N VAL A 13 -5.76 -34.51 2.19
CA VAL A 13 -5.03 -34.81 0.93
C VAL A 13 -3.59 -34.34 1.03
N LEU A 14 -3.36 -33.08 1.48
CA LEU A 14 -2.03 -32.52 1.64
C LEU A 14 -1.21 -33.29 2.71
N LYS A 15 -1.87 -33.76 3.77
CA LYS A 15 -1.23 -34.60 4.79
C LYS A 15 -0.80 -35.94 4.24
N LEU A 16 -1.66 -36.63 3.47
CA LEU A 16 -1.34 -37.92 2.85
C LEU A 16 -0.16 -37.85 1.87
N LEU A 17 -0.02 -36.72 1.15
CA LEU A 17 1.10 -36.48 0.25
C LEU A 17 2.44 -36.30 0.95
N LYS A 18 2.45 -36.00 2.25
CA LYS A 18 3.67 -36.02 3.08
C LYS A 18 4.15 -37.43 3.40
N GLU A 19 3.21 -38.38 3.46
CA GLU A 19 3.48 -39.78 3.82
C GLU A 19 3.67 -40.66 2.59
N LYS A 20 3.08 -40.28 1.44
CA LYS A 20 3.11 -41.06 0.17
C LYS A 20 3.50 -40.15 -0.97
N MET A 21 4.42 -40.59 -1.83
CA MET A 21 4.85 -39.86 -3.03
C MET A 21 3.76 -39.74 -4.12
N GLU A 22 2.74 -40.59 -4.04
CA GLU A 22 1.58 -40.57 -4.94
C GLU A 22 0.34 -41.07 -4.18
N ILE A 23 -0.83 -40.48 -4.50
CA ILE A 23 -2.11 -40.87 -3.89
C ILE A 23 -3.19 -41.04 -4.94
N GLY A 24 -4.07 -42.00 -4.68
CA GLY A 24 -5.28 -42.24 -5.48
C GLY A 24 -6.54 -41.80 -4.69
N ILE A 25 -7.69 -41.77 -5.39
CA ILE A 25 -9.00 -41.51 -4.75
C ILE A 25 -9.25 -42.51 -3.60
N HIS A 26 -8.76 -43.73 -3.72
CA HIS A 26 -8.88 -44.80 -2.74
C HIS A 26 -8.14 -44.46 -1.43
N ASP A 27 -6.92 -43.91 -1.52
CA ASP A 27 -6.13 -43.54 -0.35
C ASP A 27 -6.81 -42.41 0.44
N VAL A 28 -7.34 -41.42 -0.28
CA VAL A 28 -8.08 -40.31 0.33
C VAL A 28 -9.38 -40.79 0.98
N ALA A 29 -10.15 -41.67 0.33
CA ALA A 29 -11.38 -42.21 0.89
C ALA A 29 -11.12 -43.02 2.17
N GLN A 30 -10.06 -43.82 2.17
CA GLN A 30 -9.66 -44.63 3.33
C GLN A 30 -9.24 -43.74 4.52
N ALA A 31 -8.42 -42.74 4.27
CA ALA A 31 -7.93 -41.83 5.30
C ALA A 31 -9.03 -40.89 5.84
N ALA A 32 -10.01 -40.55 5.01
CA ALA A 32 -11.16 -39.75 5.41
C ALA A 32 -12.27 -40.54 6.10
N GLY A 33 -12.16 -41.88 6.21
CA GLY A 33 -13.22 -42.72 6.73
C GLY A 33 -14.49 -42.73 5.86
N LEU A 34 -14.36 -42.40 4.57
CA LEU A 34 -15.46 -42.32 3.60
C LEU A 34 -15.68 -43.64 2.87
N SER A 35 -16.92 -43.90 2.43
CA SER A 35 -17.25 -45.13 1.74
C SER A 35 -16.66 -45.17 0.34
N LYS A 36 -15.97 -46.26 0.03
CA LYS A 36 -15.40 -46.54 -1.31
C LYS A 36 -16.46 -46.78 -2.40
N SER A 37 -17.67 -47.15 -2.00
CA SER A 37 -18.78 -47.44 -2.89
C SER A 37 -19.78 -46.31 -3.03
N ASP A 38 -19.73 -45.31 -2.17
CA ASP A 38 -20.61 -44.13 -2.24
C ASP A 38 -20.16 -43.19 -3.37
N GLU A 39 -21.07 -42.92 -4.30
CA GLU A 39 -20.80 -42.08 -5.46
C GLU A 39 -20.66 -40.56 -5.05
N GLY A 40 -21.37 -40.12 -4.00
CA GLY A 40 -21.32 -38.81 -3.48
C GLY A 40 -19.95 -38.49 -2.85
N ASP A 41 -19.43 -39.41 -2.02
CA ASP A 41 -18.11 -39.32 -1.40
C ASP A 41 -16.98 -39.29 -2.47
N ARG A 42 -17.07 -40.14 -3.46
CA ARG A 42 -16.12 -40.15 -4.58
C ARG A 42 -16.13 -38.87 -5.39
N LYS A 43 -17.32 -38.29 -5.61
CA LYS A 43 -17.48 -37.00 -6.30
C LYS A 43 -16.89 -35.85 -5.52
N ALA A 44 -17.04 -35.86 -4.19
CA ALA A 44 -16.44 -34.85 -3.30
C ALA A 44 -14.90 -34.91 -3.33
N ILE A 45 -14.32 -36.12 -3.21
CA ILE A 45 -12.86 -36.33 -3.30
C ILE A 45 -12.33 -35.88 -4.67
N ARG A 46 -12.98 -36.28 -5.77
CA ARG A 46 -12.57 -35.85 -7.12
C ARG A 46 -12.56 -34.33 -7.28
N ARG A 47 -13.57 -33.60 -6.75
CA ARG A 47 -13.61 -32.17 -6.80
C ARG A 47 -12.43 -31.54 -6.08
N VAL A 48 -12.07 -32.04 -4.90
CA VAL A 48 -10.90 -31.54 -4.16
C VAL A 48 -9.61 -31.79 -4.92
N LEU A 49 -9.40 -32.99 -5.42
CA LEU A 49 -8.20 -33.35 -6.20
C LEU A 49 -8.10 -32.52 -7.51
N THR A 50 -9.22 -32.30 -8.22
CA THR A 50 -9.26 -31.43 -9.39
C THR A 50 -8.92 -29.98 -9.05
N THR A 51 -9.48 -29.44 -7.99
CA THR A 51 -9.16 -28.08 -7.51
C THR A 51 -7.65 -27.95 -7.20
N LEU A 52 -7.04 -28.95 -6.57
CA LEU A 52 -5.61 -28.95 -6.26
C LEU A 52 -4.73 -29.04 -7.52
N VAL A 53 -5.19 -29.74 -8.56
CA VAL A 53 -4.52 -29.79 -9.87
C VAL A 53 -4.64 -28.44 -10.59
N GLU A 54 -5.82 -27.82 -10.58
CA GLU A 54 -6.05 -26.48 -11.16
C GLU A 54 -5.22 -25.38 -10.47
N ARG A 55 -4.96 -25.53 -9.18
CA ARG A 55 -4.05 -24.66 -8.41
C ARG A 55 -2.57 -24.97 -8.62
N GLY A 56 -2.24 -25.95 -9.43
CA GLY A 56 -0.86 -26.34 -9.71
C GLY A 56 -0.14 -27.05 -8.56
N LEU A 57 -0.85 -27.48 -7.52
CA LEU A 57 -0.29 -28.19 -6.37
C LEU A 57 -0.12 -29.69 -6.64
N LEU A 58 -0.94 -30.27 -7.52
CA LEU A 58 -0.89 -31.65 -7.92
C LEU A 58 -0.77 -31.80 -9.44
N GLU A 59 -0.13 -32.87 -9.87
CA GLU A 59 -0.13 -33.34 -11.23
C GLU A 59 -0.86 -34.68 -11.31
N ALA A 60 -1.81 -34.81 -12.22
CA ALA A 60 -2.54 -36.06 -12.43
C ALA A 60 -1.79 -36.96 -13.42
N LYS A 61 -1.43 -38.17 -13.02
CA LYS A 61 -0.77 -39.18 -13.86
C LYS A 61 -1.66 -40.37 -14.08
N GLY A 62 -1.63 -40.96 -15.28
CA GLY A 62 -2.46 -42.10 -15.68
C GLY A 62 -3.89 -41.73 -16.07
N ALA A 63 -4.66 -42.73 -16.50
CA ALA A 63 -6.01 -42.57 -17.03
C ALA A 63 -7.04 -43.41 -16.29
N ALA A 64 -8.28 -42.95 -16.24
CA ALA A 64 -9.45 -43.64 -15.69
C ALA A 64 -9.23 -44.22 -14.27
N ARG A 65 -9.30 -45.51 -14.08
CA ARG A 65 -9.17 -46.18 -12.77
C ARG A 65 -7.75 -46.21 -12.21
N ALA A 66 -6.73 -46.01 -13.03
CA ALA A 66 -5.30 -45.97 -12.67
C ALA A 66 -4.78 -44.56 -12.47
N ARG A 67 -5.67 -43.53 -12.36
CA ARG A 67 -5.25 -42.13 -12.13
C ARG A 67 -4.75 -41.96 -10.71
N VAL A 68 -3.49 -41.53 -10.59
CA VAL A 68 -2.84 -41.13 -9.36
C VAL A 68 -2.49 -39.64 -9.40
N TYR A 69 -2.32 -39.04 -8.26
CA TYR A 69 -1.97 -37.62 -8.10
C TYR A 69 -0.63 -37.53 -7.39
N VAL A 70 0.31 -36.83 -7.98
CA VAL A 70 1.64 -36.59 -7.42
C VAL A 70 1.81 -35.13 -7.07
N PRO A 71 2.55 -34.76 -6.00
CA PRO A 71 2.82 -33.40 -5.66
C PRO A 71 3.71 -32.75 -6.73
N THR A 72 3.41 -31.50 -7.10
CA THR A 72 4.30 -30.67 -7.91
C THR A 72 5.40 -30.07 -7.03
N ASN A 73 6.44 -29.48 -7.64
CA ASN A 73 7.46 -28.76 -6.88
C ASN A 73 6.86 -27.60 -6.03
N ALA A 74 5.74 -27.03 -6.43
CA ALA A 74 4.99 -26.04 -5.65
C ALA A 74 4.37 -26.68 -4.38
N ALA A 75 3.81 -27.89 -4.47
CA ALA A 75 3.28 -28.60 -3.32
C ALA A 75 4.37 -29.06 -2.33
N VAL A 76 5.55 -29.44 -2.84
CA VAL A 76 6.70 -29.81 -2.00
C VAL A 76 7.20 -28.60 -1.20
N THR A 77 7.11 -27.40 -1.76
CA THR A 77 7.47 -26.14 -1.09
C THR A 77 6.45 -25.77 -0.01
N GLU A 78 5.16 -26.03 -0.20
CA GLU A 78 4.11 -25.83 0.82
C GLU A 78 4.13 -26.90 1.95
N THR A 79 4.71 -28.09 1.70
CA THR A 79 4.66 -29.22 2.63
C THR A 79 5.91 -29.39 3.49
N SER A 80 7.00 -28.70 3.20
CA SER A 80 8.26 -28.84 3.95
C SER A 80 8.46 -27.68 4.92
N SER A 81 7.87 -27.72 6.12
CA SER A 81 8.50 -27.25 7.36
C SER A 81 7.54 -27.30 8.57
N PRO A 82 7.80 -28.06 9.63
CA PRO A 82 7.13 -27.91 10.92
C PRO A 82 7.80 -26.93 11.89
N GLU A 83 8.92 -26.29 11.56
CA GLU A 83 9.63 -25.40 12.51
C GLU A 83 9.96 -23.99 12.00
N GLY A 84 9.54 -23.59 10.80
CA GLY A 84 9.84 -22.27 10.23
C GLY A 84 8.63 -21.37 9.93
N GLY A 85 7.41 -21.75 10.34
CA GLY A 85 6.17 -21.13 9.86
C GLY A 85 5.72 -19.83 10.52
N LEU A 86 6.23 -19.51 11.70
CA LEU A 86 5.74 -18.36 12.49
C LEU A 86 6.26 -17.00 12.01
N THR A 87 7.37 -16.95 11.29
CA THR A 87 8.04 -15.69 10.93
C THR A 87 7.95 -15.30 9.46
N LYS A 88 7.43 -16.17 8.57
CA LYS A 88 7.39 -15.87 7.12
C LYS A 88 6.71 -14.55 6.75
N PRO A 89 5.51 -14.22 7.27
CA PRO A 89 4.83 -12.96 6.95
C PRO A 89 5.58 -11.72 7.45
N PHE A 90 6.39 -11.86 8.52
CA PHE A 90 7.17 -10.78 9.13
C PHE A 90 8.67 -10.87 8.83
N LYS A 91 9.10 -11.68 7.85
CA LYS A 91 10.52 -11.98 7.59
C LYS A 91 11.39 -10.72 7.48
N ASP A 92 10.88 -9.68 6.85
CA ASP A 92 11.64 -8.45 6.57
C ASP A 92 11.27 -7.30 7.54
N ILE A 93 10.37 -7.55 8.51
CA ILE A 93 9.91 -6.57 9.49
C ILE A 93 10.68 -6.76 10.79
N PRO A 94 11.48 -5.78 11.25
CA PRO A 94 12.12 -5.84 12.56
C PRO A 94 11.07 -5.84 13.66
N LEU A 95 11.01 -6.88 14.47
CA LEU A 95 10.06 -7.01 15.57
C LEU A 95 10.71 -6.68 16.91
N SER A 96 9.99 -5.95 17.76
CA SER A 96 10.30 -5.78 19.17
C SER A 96 10.05 -7.09 19.95
N GLN A 97 10.57 -7.18 21.16
CA GLN A 97 10.36 -8.37 22.02
C GLN A 97 8.87 -8.55 22.38
N GLU A 98 8.17 -7.45 22.60
CA GLU A 98 6.72 -7.41 22.82
C GLU A 98 5.97 -7.95 21.59
N SER A 99 6.34 -7.50 20.40
CA SER A 99 5.77 -7.96 19.13
C SER A 99 6.00 -9.44 18.88
N GLU A 100 7.19 -9.97 19.18
CA GLU A 100 7.46 -11.40 19.05
C GLU A 100 6.56 -12.24 20.00
N THR A 101 6.35 -11.75 21.22
CA THR A 101 5.48 -12.39 22.19
C THR A 101 4.02 -12.38 21.75
N LEU A 102 3.57 -11.22 21.25
CA LEU A 102 2.23 -11.05 20.71
C LEU A 102 2.01 -11.92 19.46
N LEU A 103 3.01 -12.00 18.57
CA LEU A 103 2.95 -12.81 17.35
C LEU A 103 2.76 -14.29 17.68
N LYS A 104 3.42 -14.81 18.73
CA LYS A 104 3.21 -16.19 19.21
C LYS A 104 1.78 -16.42 19.65
N TYR A 105 1.17 -15.46 20.35
CA TYR A 105 -0.23 -15.54 20.79
C TYR A 105 -1.20 -15.52 19.59
N VAL A 106 -1.12 -14.53 18.71
CA VAL A 106 -2.04 -14.39 17.57
C VAL A 106 -1.87 -15.47 16.49
N SER A 107 -0.76 -16.20 16.53
CA SER A 107 -0.50 -17.34 15.63
C SER A 107 -1.09 -18.66 16.15
N GLN A 108 -1.65 -18.67 17.35
CA GLN A 108 -2.38 -19.84 17.87
C GLN A 108 -3.70 -20.03 17.10
N SER A 109 -4.23 -21.25 17.16
CA SER A 109 -5.55 -21.53 16.58
C SER A 109 -6.63 -20.69 17.26
N LEU A 110 -7.71 -20.42 16.53
CA LEU A 110 -8.84 -19.62 17.08
C LEU A 110 -9.39 -20.18 18.40
N GLN A 111 -9.43 -21.50 18.54
CA GLN A 111 -9.92 -22.18 19.74
C GLN A 111 -9.01 -21.99 20.96
N ALA A 112 -7.72 -21.74 20.75
CA ALA A 112 -6.74 -21.52 21.82
C ALA A 112 -6.68 -20.06 22.28
N ARG A 113 -7.34 -19.14 21.58
CA ARG A 113 -7.38 -17.70 21.90
C ARG A 113 -8.66 -17.35 22.64
N THR A 114 -8.54 -16.45 23.63
CA THR A 114 -9.65 -16.09 24.53
C THR A 114 -10.65 -15.18 23.82
N PRO A 115 -11.97 -15.45 23.87
CA PRO A 115 -13.00 -14.52 23.43
C PRO A 115 -12.96 -13.22 24.23
N VAL A 116 -13.06 -12.09 23.54
CA VAL A 116 -13.02 -10.74 24.13
C VAL A 116 -14.04 -9.83 23.48
N GLY A 117 -14.63 -8.94 24.27
CA GLY A 117 -15.51 -7.87 23.78
C GLY A 117 -14.76 -6.55 23.59
N TYR A 118 -15.48 -5.55 23.10
CA TYR A 118 -14.97 -4.20 22.95
C TYR A 118 -14.58 -3.60 24.31
N ASN A 119 -13.30 -3.24 24.45
CA ASN A 119 -12.79 -2.57 25.64
C ASN A 119 -12.94 -1.05 25.49
N GLN A 120 -13.88 -0.48 26.21
CA GLN A 120 -14.16 0.95 26.17
C GLN A 120 -13.00 1.81 26.67
N ASP A 121 -12.21 1.32 27.62
CA ASP A 121 -11.09 2.06 28.19
C ASP A 121 -9.92 2.19 27.23
N PHE A 122 -9.82 1.31 26.21
CA PHE A 122 -8.76 1.40 25.20
C PHE A 122 -8.78 2.73 24.43
N LEU A 123 -9.96 3.30 24.20
CA LEU A 123 -10.09 4.66 23.65
C LEU A 123 -10.16 5.73 24.73
N ARG A 124 -10.91 5.48 25.83
CA ARG A 124 -11.15 6.48 26.88
C ARG A 124 -9.87 6.92 27.59
N SER A 125 -8.99 5.98 27.92
CA SER A 125 -7.74 6.23 28.64
C SER A 125 -6.67 6.91 27.81
N TYR A 126 -6.78 6.91 26.48
CA TYR A 126 -5.82 7.60 25.62
C TYR A 126 -5.97 9.11 25.78
N GLU A 127 -4.92 9.79 26.27
CA GLU A 127 -4.85 11.23 26.43
C GLU A 127 -3.98 11.84 25.32
N PRO A 128 -4.57 12.58 24.35
CA PRO A 128 -3.82 13.21 23.28
C PRO A 128 -2.67 14.08 23.79
N ASN A 129 -1.50 13.99 23.16
CA ASN A 129 -0.26 14.71 23.48
C ASN A 129 0.34 14.42 24.87
N ARG A 130 -0.18 13.44 25.61
CA ARG A 130 0.36 12.92 26.87
C ARG A 130 0.69 11.44 26.79
N ILE A 131 -0.23 10.65 26.25
CA ILE A 131 -0.04 9.23 25.96
C ILE A 131 0.23 9.11 24.47
N PHE A 132 1.25 8.33 24.11
CA PHE A 132 1.66 8.12 22.72
C PHE A 132 1.84 6.64 22.45
N TYR A 133 1.41 6.19 21.28
CA TYR A 133 1.77 4.89 20.76
C TYR A 133 3.20 4.87 20.20
N LEU A 134 3.63 5.97 19.56
CA LEU A 134 4.97 6.12 19.04
C LEU A 134 5.87 6.86 20.04
N THR A 135 7.07 6.34 20.27
CA THR A 135 8.07 7.05 21.06
C THR A 135 8.49 8.36 20.37
N HIS A 136 9.04 9.29 21.14
CA HIS A 136 9.59 10.54 20.61
C HIS A 136 10.63 10.28 19.50
N THR A 137 11.53 9.31 19.70
CA THR A 137 12.56 8.94 18.73
C THR A 137 11.95 8.42 17.43
N GLN A 138 10.92 7.56 17.50
CA GLN A 138 10.23 7.06 16.32
C GLN A 138 9.54 8.19 15.54
N ARG A 139 8.84 9.11 16.22
CA ARG A 139 8.19 10.25 15.56
C ARG A 139 9.20 11.15 14.85
N ALA A 140 10.32 11.47 15.53
CA ALA A 140 11.40 12.28 14.95
C ALA A 140 12.04 11.60 13.72
N GLU A 141 12.28 10.30 13.78
CA GLU A 141 12.79 9.51 12.64
C GLU A 141 11.81 9.50 11.47
N LEU A 142 10.52 9.25 11.73
CA LEU A 142 9.49 9.25 10.70
C LEU A 142 9.36 10.64 10.06
N LEU A 143 9.43 11.71 10.84
CA LEU A 143 9.38 13.07 10.32
C LEU A 143 10.57 13.33 9.39
N LYS A 144 11.78 12.97 9.80
CA LYS A 144 12.98 13.09 8.95
C LYS A 144 12.86 12.30 7.65
N THR A 145 12.33 11.08 7.72
CA THR A 145 12.19 10.20 6.55
C THR A 145 11.05 10.62 5.64
N GLY A 146 9.97 11.13 6.23
CA GLY A 146 8.74 11.50 5.51
C GLY A 146 8.71 12.91 4.98
N THR A 147 9.61 13.78 5.45
CA THR A 147 9.69 15.17 4.96
C THR A 147 10.25 15.19 3.55
N VAL A 148 9.52 15.83 2.68
CA VAL A 148 9.93 16.11 1.31
C VAL A 148 10.68 17.45 1.34
N GLU A 149 11.89 17.48 0.79
CA GLU A 149 12.65 18.74 0.64
C GLU A 149 11.90 19.68 -0.32
N SER A 150 10.99 20.48 0.21
CA SER A 150 10.32 21.53 -0.53
C SER A 150 10.00 22.71 0.38
N LYS A 151 9.86 23.89 -0.25
CA LYS A 151 9.41 25.12 0.40
C LYS A 151 8.07 24.91 1.11
N VAL A 152 7.79 25.68 2.13
CA VAL A 152 6.48 25.69 2.80
C VAL A 152 5.38 25.80 1.74
N SER A 153 4.63 24.73 1.56
CA SER A 153 3.59 24.61 0.54
C SER A 153 2.22 24.41 1.20
N PRO A 154 1.12 24.84 0.57
CA PRO A 154 -0.22 24.56 1.05
C PRO A 154 -0.46 23.06 1.27
N ALA A 155 -1.38 22.71 2.18
CA ALA A 155 -1.74 21.34 2.50
C ALA A 155 -2.11 20.54 1.24
N GLY A 156 -1.64 19.31 1.13
CA GLY A 156 -1.90 18.42 0.00
C GLY A 156 -1.14 18.73 -1.30
N THR A 157 -0.29 19.75 -1.34
CA THR A 157 0.47 20.10 -2.56
C THR A 157 1.36 18.95 -3.03
N TYR A 158 2.08 18.31 -2.10
CA TYR A 158 2.93 17.19 -2.43
C TYR A 158 2.13 16.01 -2.97
N ALA A 159 1.02 15.64 -2.31
CA ALA A 159 0.16 14.55 -2.77
C ALA A 159 -0.42 14.82 -4.17
N ARG A 160 -0.80 16.08 -4.47
CA ARG A 160 -1.23 16.47 -5.84
C ARG A 160 -0.13 16.28 -6.87
N ASN A 161 1.12 16.61 -6.54
CA ASN A 161 2.25 16.48 -7.45
C ASN A 161 2.52 15.02 -7.84
N ILE A 162 2.30 14.09 -6.93
CA ILE A 162 2.49 12.64 -7.17
C ILE A 162 1.17 11.88 -7.40
N LEU A 163 0.06 12.60 -7.65
CA LEU A 163 -1.30 12.05 -7.63
C LEU A 163 -1.44 10.77 -8.45
N ASN A 164 -1.06 10.79 -9.72
CA ASN A 164 -1.22 9.62 -10.60
C ASN A 164 -0.55 8.37 -10.03
N ARG A 165 0.63 8.53 -9.43
CA ARG A 165 1.35 7.42 -8.83
C ARG A 165 0.71 6.98 -7.52
N LEU A 166 0.29 7.96 -6.72
CA LEU A 166 -0.36 7.71 -5.43
C LEU A 166 -1.67 6.94 -5.62
N LEU A 167 -2.49 7.31 -6.61
CA LEU A 167 -3.72 6.61 -6.95
C LEU A 167 -3.48 5.13 -7.25
N ILE A 168 -2.46 4.83 -8.06
CA ILE A 168 -2.13 3.45 -8.43
C ILE A 168 -1.61 2.68 -7.21
N ASP A 169 -0.61 3.23 -6.51
CA ASP A 169 0.07 2.51 -5.42
C ASP A 169 -0.86 2.28 -4.21
N LEU A 170 -1.63 3.29 -3.77
CA LEU A 170 -2.56 3.14 -2.64
C LEU A 170 -3.75 2.24 -2.98
N SER A 171 -4.37 2.43 -4.16
CA SER A 171 -5.50 1.60 -4.57
C SER A 171 -5.08 0.14 -4.70
N TRP A 172 -3.95 -0.15 -5.32
CA TRP A 172 -3.45 -1.51 -5.46
C TRP A 172 -3.10 -2.15 -4.12
N ASN A 173 -2.25 -1.51 -3.30
CA ASN A 173 -1.79 -2.10 -2.05
C ASN A 173 -2.94 -2.28 -1.05
N SER A 174 -3.82 -1.28 -0.90
CA SER A 174 -4.94 -1.38 0.02
C SER A 174 -5.96 -2.44 -0.41
N SER A 175 -6.23 -2.59 -1.71
CA SER A 175 -7.11 -3.63 -2.24
C SER A 175 -6.49 -5.03 -2.09
N ARG A 176 -5.19 -5.17 -2.33
CA ARG A 176 -4.46 -6.43 -2.18
C ARG A 176 -4.51 -6.96 -0.72
N LEU A 177 -4.46 -6.08 0.27
CA LEU A 177 -4.62 -6.46 1.68
C LEU A 177 -6.02 -7.01 2.01
N GLU A 178 -7.01 -6.78 1.16
CA GLU A 178 -8.37 -7.35 1.27
C GLU A 178 -8.57 -8.57 0.35
N GLY A 179 -7.50 -9.07 -0.27
CA GLY A 179 -7.56 -10.25 -1.13
C GLY A 179 -7.83 -9.98 -2.61
N ASN A 180 -7.79 -8.72 -3.05
CA ASN A 180 -7.89 -8.35 -4.47
C ASN A 180 -6.70 -8.94 -5.23
N THR A 181 -6.98 -9.54 -6.38
CA THR A 181 -6.00 -10.30 -7.16
C THR A 181 -5.45 -9.55 -8.39
N TYR A 182 -5.84 -8.28 -8.59
CA TYR A 182 -5.28 -7.42 -9.62
C TYR A 182 -3.77 -7.23 -9.42
N SER A 183 -3.01 -7.33 -10.49
CA SER A 183 -1.60 -6.93 -10.50
C SER A 183 -1.48 -5.40 -10.51
N LEU A 184 -0.28 -4.89 -10.22
CA LEU A 184 -0.01 -3.44 -10.28
C LEU A 184 -0.24 -2.88 -11.71
N LEU A 185 0.10 -3.65 -12.75
CA LEU A 185 -0.09 -3.25 -14.14
C LEU A 185 -1.58 -3.21 -14.52
N GLU A 186 -2.36 -4.21 -14.14
CA GLU A 186 -3.81 -4.24 -14.36
C GLU A 186 -4.51 -3.10 -13.63
N THR A 187 -4.11 -2.81 -12.39
CA THR A 187 -4.60 -1.66 -11.61
C THR A 187 -4.31 -0.34 -12.32
N LYS A 188 -3.09 -0.18 -12.86
CA LYS A 188 -2.72 0.99 -13.64
C LYS A 188 -3.60 1.14 -14.88
N ARG A 189 -3.79 0.08 -15.66
CA ARG A 189 -4.66 0.11 -16.85
C ARG A 189 -6.11 0.42 -16.51
N LEU A 190 -6.62 -0.14 -15.42
CA LEU A 190 -7.98 0.15 -14.95
C LEU A 190 -8.13 1.64 -14.57
N ILE A 191 -7.19 2.20 -13.82
CA ILE A 191 -7.24 3.60 -13.36
C ILE A 191 -7.05 4.59 -14.51
N GLU A 192 -6.08 4.34 -15.41
CA GLU A 192 -5.71 5.28 -16.48
C GLU A 192 -6.56 5.13 -17.74
N LEU A 193 -6.98 3.91 -18.10
CA LEU A 193 -7.64 3.60 -19.37
C LEU A 193 -9.08 3.09 -19.21
N GLY A 194 -9.52 2.80 -17.98
CA GLY A 194 -10.83 2.19 -17.72
C GLY A 194 -10.93 0.72 -18.15
N GLU A 195 -9.79 0.03 -18.36
CA GLU A 195 -9.77 -1.34 -18.86
C GLU A 195 -9.85 -2.36 -17.72
N ASN A 196 -10.90 -3.16 -17.69
CA ASN A 196 -11.03 -4.27 -16.76
C ASN A 196 -10.07 -5.42 -17.11
N ALA A 197 -9.48 -6.04 -16.09
CA ALA A 197 -8.64 -7.22 -16.28
C ALA A 197 -9.48 -8.45 -16.65
N VAL A 198 -8.99 -9.25 -17.58
CA VAL A 198 -9.67 -10.47 -18.04
C VAL A 198 -9.65 -11.53 -16.93
N GLY A 199 -10.81 -12.11 -16.64
CA GLY A 199 -10.94 -13.21 -15.66
C GLY A 199 -10.96 -12.76 -14.20
N LYS A 200 -11.08 -11.44 -13.91
CA LYS A 200 -11.24 -10.88 -12.58
C LYS A 200 -12.70 -10.53 -12.29
N ASP A 201 -13.08 -10.57 -11.02
CA ASP A 201 -14.43 -10.21 -10.60
C ASP A 201 -14.68 -8.70 -10.72
N ALA A 202 -15.90 -8.32 -11.09
CA ALA A 202 -16.29 -6.92 -11.17
C ALA A 202 -16.16 -6.19 -9.81
N SER A 203 -16.36 -6.89 -8.70
CA SER A 203 -16.17 -6.34 -7.35
C SER A 203 -14.71 -5.98 -7.07
N GLU A 204 -13.74 -6.69 -7.64
CA GLU A 204 -12.33 -6.36 -7.52
C GLU A 204 -11.98 -5.06 -8.26
N ALA A 205 -12.52 -4.87 -9.48
CA ALA A 205 -12.38 -3.64 -10.23
C ALA A 205 -13.05 -2.47 -9.50
N GLN A 206 -14.29 -2.66 -9.03
CA GLN A 206 -15.03 -1.67 -8.24
C GLN A 206 -14.25 -1.24 -7.00
N MET A 207 -13.65 -2.17 -6.27
CA MET A 207 -12.83 -1.87 -5.10
C MET A 207 -11.67 -0.93 -5.43
N ILE A 208 -10.98 -1.13 -6.55
CA ILE A 208 -9.86 -0.28 -6.99
C ILE A 208 -10.36 1.12 -7.38
N LEU A 209 -11.45 1.21 -8.13
CA LEU A 209 -12.03 2.50 -8.54
C LEU A 209 -12.54 3.30 -7.34
N ASN A 210 -13.17 2.64 -6.39
CA ASN A 210 -13.59 3.25 -5.12
C ASN A 210 -12.41 3.83 -4.33
N HIS A 211 -11.29 3.13 -4.29
CA HIS A 211 -10.07 3.67 -3.66
C HIS A 211 -9.57 4.91 -4.40
N LYS A 212 -9.57 4.89 -5.75
CA LYS A 212 -9.17 6.05 -6.55
C LYS A 212 -9.99 7.27 -6.16
N GLU A 213 -11.32 7.18 -6.18
CA GLU A 213 -12.22 8.28 -5.85
C GLU A 213 -12.04 8.78 -4.41
N ALA A 214 -11.88 7.86 -3.45
CA ALA A 214 -11.65 8.22 -2.06
C ALA A 214 -10.29 8.93 -1.84
N ILE A 215 -9.24 8.55 -2.57
CA ILE A 215 -7.92 9.21 -2.51
C ILE A 215 -8.00 10.62 -3.13
N GLU A 216 -8.67 10.77 -4.27
CA GLU A 216 -8.92 12.08 -4.90
C GLU A 216 -9.64 13.01 -3.94
N TYR A 217 -10.72 12.53 -3.31
CA TYR A 217 -11.48 13.28 -2.30
C TYR A 217 -10.59 13.75 -1.12
N ILE A 218 -9.76 12.87 -0.56
CA ILE A 218 -8.85 13.22 0.54
C ILE A 218 -7.86 14.32 0.13
N ILE A 219 -7.34 14.28 -1.09
CA ILE A 219 -6.38 15.27 -1.57
C ILE A 219 -7.07 16.62 -1.84
N GLU A 220 -8.29 16.60 -2.34
CA GLU A 220 -9.08 17.81 -2.57
C GLU A 220 -9.47 18.48 -1.26
N SER A 221 -9.86 17.69 -0.24
CA SER A 221 -10.24 18.17 1.08
C SER A 221 -9.06 18.45 2.02
N ALA A 222 -7.81 18.25 1.57
CA ALA A 222 -6.61 18.40 2.41
C ALA A 222 -6.45 19.79 3.07
N ALA A 223 -7.06 20.83 2.51
CA ALA A 223 -7.06 22.17 3.05
C ALA A 223 -7.97 22.37 4.27
N GLU A 224 -8.92 21.44 4.52
CA GLU A 224 -9.82 21.52 5.67
C GLU A 224 -9.05 21.46 7.00
N ALA A 225 -9.47 22.28 7.97
CA ALA A 225 -8.71 22.43 9.21
C ALA A 225 -8.72 21.17 10.09
N THR A 226 -9.85 20.46 10.14
CA THR A 226 -10.08 19.32 11.05
C THR A 226 -10.59 18.09 10.30
N ILE A 227 -10.33 16.91 10.86
CA ILE A 227 -10.93 15.66 10.38
C ILE A 227 -12.30 15.52 11.05
N SER A 228 -13.37 15.59 10.28
CA SER A 228 -14.74 15.51 10.79
C SER A 228 -15.33 14.11 10.71
N SER A 229 -16.36 13.85 11.52
CA SER A 229 -17.19 12.63 11.39
C SER A 229 -17.75 12.49 9.97
N HIS A 230 -18.14 13.61 9.35
CA HIS A 230 -18.65 13.64 7.99
C HIS A 230 -17.56 13.20 6.99
N GLU A 231 -16.34 13.70 7.12
CA GLU A 231 -15.22 13.33 6.23
C GLU A 231 -14.92 11.82 6.29
N VAL A 232 -14.84 11.23 7.49
CA VAL A 232 -14.63 9.79 7.65
C VAL A 232 -15.78 8.99 7.07
N CYS A 233 -17.03 9.42 7.27
CA CYS A 233 -18.20 8.79 6.66
C CYS A 233 -18.22 8.93 5.13
N SER A 234 -17.78 10.06 4.58
CA SER A 234 -17.68 10.28 3.12
C SER A 234 -16.63 9.37 2.50
N ILE A 235 -15.46 9.22 3.15
CA ILE A 235 -14.42 8.26 2.72
C ILE A 235 -14.97 6.84 2.73
N HIS A 236 -15.70 6.45 3.78
CA HIS A 236 -16.35 5.15 3.82
C HIS A 236 -17.39 4.99 2.70
N ALA A 237 -18.20 6.02 2.43
CA ALA A 237 -19.20 5.99 1.35
C ALA A 237 -18.53 5.72 -0.01
N LEU A 238 -17.49 6.46 -0.33
CA LEU A 238 -16.72 6.26 -1.57
C LEU A 238 -16.12 4.86 -1.66
N LEU A 239 -15.49 4.37 -0.58
CA LEU A 239 -14.87 3.05 -0.54
C LEU A 239 -15.87 1.89 -0.62
N SER A 240 -17.10 2.11 -0.17
CA SER A 240 -18.16 1.09 -0.11
C SER A 240 -19.15 1.13 -1.26
N GLU A 241 -19.02 2.12 -2.17
CA GLU A 241 -19.92 2.28 -3.30
C GLU A 241 -20.05 0.99 -4.12
N ASN A 242 -21.28 0.54 -4.32
CA ASN A 242 -21.62 -0.67 -5.08
C ASN A 242 -20.95 -1.98 -4.57
N LEU A 243 -20.52 -2.01 -3.29
CA LEU A 243 -19.89 -3.19 -2.66
C LEU A 243 -20.65 -3.70 -1.42
N LEU A 244 -21.62 -2.94 -0.90
CA LEU A 244 -22.44 -3.36 0.23
C LEU A 244 -23.74 -4.00 -0.21
N GLY A 245 -24.20 -5.00 0.54
CA GLY A 245 -25.49 -5.65 0.31
C GLY A 245 -26.69 -4.71 0.55
N ASP A 246 -26.56 -3.80 1.53
CA ASP A 246 -27.49 -2.68 1.76
C ASP A 246 -26.80 -1.36 1.35
N PRO A 247 -27.17 -0.76 0.22
CA PRO A 247 -26.60 0.52 -0.22
C PRO A 247 -26.82 1.67 0.79
N SER A 248 -27.86 1.59 1.62
CA SER A 248 -28.15 2.62 2.63
C SER A 248 -27.17 2.61 3.81
N ALA A 249 -26.37 1.56 3.97
CA ALA A 249 -25.32 1.46 4.96
C ALA A 249 -24.03 2.22 4.57
N SER A 250 -23.91 2.60 3.28
CA SER A 250 -22.78 3.36 2.77
C SER A 250 -22.71 4.73 3.45
N GLY A 251 -21.53 5.08 3.99
CA GLY A 251 -21.31 6.36 4.69
C GLY A 251 -22.01 6.51 6.04
N ARG A 252 -22.57 5.44 6.60
CA ARG A 252 -23.35 5.49 7.84
C ARG A 252 -22.74 4.59 8.93
N ILE A 253 -22.68 5.12 10.16
CA ILE A 253 -22.36 4.30 11.33
C ILE A 253 -23.40 3.18 11.44
N ARG A 254 -22.94 1.95 11.56
CA ARG A 254 -23.78 0.74 11.54
C ARG A 254 -24.83 0.73 12.64
N GLN A 255 -25.96 0.14 12.30
CA GLN A 255 -27.09 -0.05 13.19
C GLN A 255 -27.25 -1.52 13.62
N ILE A 256 -26.43 -2.40 13.09
CA ILE A 256 -26.44 -3.85 13.34
C ILE A 256 -25.12 -4.30 13.97
N ALA A 257 -25.15 -5.43 14.65
CA ALA A 257 -23.95 -6.09 15.13
C ALA A 257 -23.17 -6.67 13.97
N VAL A 258 -21.83 -6.58 14.03
CA VAL A 258 -20.91 -7.15 13.04
C VAL A 258 -19.87 -8.03 13.72
N GLY A 259 -19.31 -8.98 13.00
CA GLY A 259 -18.21 -9.81 13.42
C GLY A 259 -16.97 -9.58 12.57
N VAL A 260 -15.79 -9.88 13.11
CA VAL A 260 -14.52 -9.85 12.39
C VAL A 260 -14.08 -11.28 12.14
N GLY A 261 -13.80 -11.62 10.89
CA GLY A 261 -13.34 -12.96 10.53
C GLY A 261 -11.96 -13.30 11.12
N GLY A 262 -11.76 -14.55 11.57
CA GLY A 262 -10.47 -15.03 12.05
C GLY A 262 -10.09 -14.59 13.48
N THR A 263 -10.99 -13.97 14.22
CA THR A 263 -10.78 -13.52 15.61
C THR A 263 -11.95 -13.92 16.53
N ASN A 264 -11.68 -13.97 17.83
CA ASN A 264 -12.69 -14.11 18.88
C ASN A 264 -13.13 -12.75 19.44
N TYR A 265 -12.75 -11.66 18.80
CA TYR A 265 -13.14 -10.30 19.18
C TYR A 265 -14.58 -10.00 18.76
N MET A 266 -15.37 -9.45 19.66
CA MET A 266 -16.73 -8.97 19.43
C MET A 266 -16.75 -7.44 19.51
N PRO A 267 -16.96 -6.74 18.39
CA PRO A 267 -17.09 -5.29 18.38
C PRO A 267 -18.29 -4.80 19.19
N LEU A 268 -18.29 -3.51 19.54
CA LEU A 268 -19.37 -2.86 20.27
C LEU A 268 -20.70 -3.02 19.53
N GLU A 269 -21.71 -3.64 20.18
CA GLU A 269 -22.99 -3.97 19.51
C GLU A 269 -23.99 -2.81 19.52
N ASN A 270 -24.02 -2.01 20.60
CA ASN A 270 -25.01 -0.93 20.76
C ASN A 270 -24.72 0.25 19.82
N PRO A 271 -25.60 0.57 18.86
CA PRO A 271 -25.36 1.64 17.89
C PRO A 271 -25.26 3.05 18.49
N HIS A 272 -25.98 3.31 19.58
CA HIS A 272 -25.96 4.62 20.25
C HIS A 272 -24.60 4.84 20.93
N ILE A 273 -24.13 3.85 21.67
CA ILE A 273 -22.81 3.89 22.32
C ILE A 273 -21.73 3.93 21.24
N LEU A 274 -21.86 3.18 20.15
CA LEU A 274 -20.92 3.21 19.03
C LEU A 274 -20.78 4.61 18.44
N LYS A 275 -21.91 5.33 18.26
CA LYS A 275 -21.92 6.71 17.76
C LYS A 275 -21.23 7.67 18.73
N GLU A 276 -21.43 7.51 20.05
CA GLU A 276 -20.73 8.30 21.08
C GLU A 276 -19.22 8.06 21.04
N TYR A 277 -18.79 6.80 20.91
CA TYR A 277 -17.38 6.44 20.82
C TYR A 277 -16.74 6.89 19.50
N PHE A 278 -17.50 6.87 18.41
CA PHE A 278 -17.04 7.41 17.15
C PHE A 278 -16.79 8.92 17.24
N GLN A 279 -17.69 9.66 17.91
CA GLN A 279 -17.48 11.09 18.15
C GLN A 279 -16.27 11.34 19.08
N LEU A 280 -16.14 10.56 20.17
CA LEU A 280 -14.99 10.63 21.07
C LEU A 280 -13.66 10.34 20.33
N PHE A 281 -13.67 9.39 19.41
CA PHE A 281 -12.53 9.11 18.53
C PHE A 281 -12.16 10.34 17.68
N ILE A 282 -13.12 10.97 17.03
CA ILE A 282 -12.92 12.16 16.20
C ILE A 282 -12.37 13.33 17.05
N ASP A 283 -12.93 13.55 18.24
CA ASP A 283 -12.49 14.62 19.14
C ASP A 283 -11.03 14.43 19.56
N LYS A 284 -10.68 13.21 19.99
CA LYS A 284 -9.29 12.87 20.36
C LYS A 284 -8.33 12.94 19.17
N LEU A 285 -8.75 12.45 18.01
CA LEU A 285 -7.96 12.50 16.78
C LEU A 285 -7.54 13.93 16.43
N ASN A 286 -8.46 14.89 16.51
CA ASN A 286 -8.17 16.29 16.20
C ASN A 286 -7.32 17.01 17.26
N LEU A 287 -7.21 16.48 18.48
CA LEU A 287 -6.34 17.01 19.52
C LEU A 287 -4.88 16.55 19.36
N ILE A 288 -4.62 15.47 18.64
CA ILE A 288 -3.26 14.95 18.42
C ILE A 288 -2.50 15.88 17.48
N GLU A 289 -1.37 16.44 17.95
CA GLU A 289 -0.56 17.42 17.21
C GLU A 289 0.43 16.74 16.23
N ASP A 290 1.01 15.61 16.65
CA ASP A 290 2.00 14.90 15.84
C ASP A 290 1.30 14.11 14.71
N PRO A 291 1.65 14.33 13.42
CA PRO A 291 0.95 13.73 12.30
C PRO A 291 1.13 12.20 12.22
N PHE A 292 2.23 11.64 12.70
CA PHE A 292 2.45 10.19 12.72
C PHE A 292 1.67 9.52 13.83
N GLU A 293 1.64 10.14 15.01
CA GLU A 293 0.78 9.68 16.11
C GLU A 293 -0.69 9.74 15.69
N GLN A 294 -1.12 10.85 15.07
CA GLN A 294 -2.47 11.02 14.55
C GLN A 294 -2.83 9.97 13.49
N SER A 295 -1.89 9.68 12.57
CA SER A 295 -2.02 8.64 11.56
C SER A 295 -2.18 7.25 12.18
N PHE A 296 -1.28 6.87 13.09
CA PHE A 296 -1.31 5.55 13.71
C PHE A 296 -2.49 5.39 14.67
N PHE A 297 -2.83 6.41 15.45
CA PHE A 297 -4.02 6.42 16.31
C PHE A 297 -5.30 6.16 15.50
N SER A 298 -5.46 6.86 14.37
CA SER A 298 -6.64 6.66 13.51
C SER A 298 -6.69 5.25 12.93
N LEU A 299 -5.55 4.72 12.49
CA LEU A 299 -5.44 3.37 11.94
C LEU A 299 -5.82 2.29 12.97
N VAL A 300 -5.35 2.44 14.22
CA VAL A 300 -5.61 1.52 15.33
C VAL A 300 -7.07 1.61 15.77
N GLN A 301 -7.53 2.79 16.16
CA GLN A 301 -8.81 2.96 16.83
C GLN A 301 -10.00 2.75 15.89
N LEU A 302 -9.91 3.21 14.64
CA LEU A 302 -10.97 3.01 13.66
C LEU A 302 -11.07 1.53 13.24
N SER A 303 -9.93 0.84 13.09
CA SER A 303 -9.93 -0.61 12.86
C SER A 303 -10.51 -1.38 14.04
N TYR A 304 -10.18 -0.99 15.28
CA TYR A 304 -10.69 -1.65 16.49
C TYR A 304 -12.20 -1.44 16.67
N MET A 305 -12.67 -0.24 16.47
CA MET A 305 -14.07 0.13 16.70
C MET A 305 -15.06 -0.60 15.77
N GLN A 306 -14.66 -0.93 14.54
CA GLN A 306 -15.54 -1.50 13.51
C GLN A 306 -16.83 -0.68 13.38
N ALA A 307 -16.68 0.62 13.08
CA ALA A 307 -17.78 1.59 13.09
C ALA A 307 -18.80 1.38 11.98
N PHE A 308 -18.47 0.67 10.91
CA PHE A 308 -19.28 0.44 9.73
C PHE A 308 -19.63 -1.04 9.57
N GLU A 309 -20.62 -1.34 8.72
CA GLU A 309 -21.06 -2.73 8.47
C GLU A 309 -19.97 -3.57 7.79
N ASP A 310 -19.19 -2.96 6.88
CA ASP A 310 -17.99 -3.52 6.27
C ASP A 310 -17.01 -2.38 5.96
N VAL A 311 -15.97 -2.62 5.18
CA VAL A 311 -14.99 -1.64 4.68
C VAL A 311 -14.17 -0.93 5.77
N ASN A 312 -14.28 -1.36 7.03
CA ASN A 312 -13.63 -0.71 8.19
C ASN A 312 -12.11 -0.60 8.04
N LYS A 313 -11.43 -1.66 7.62
CA LYS A 313 -9.97 -1.67 7.46
C LYS A 313 -9.50 -0.74 6.33
N ARG A 314 -10.22 -0.74 5.21
CA ARG A 314 -9.94 0.14 4.06
C ARG A 314 -10.10 1.60 4.44
N THR A 315 -11.19 1.94 5.14
CA THR A 315 -11.44 3.28 5.68
C THR A 315 -10.34 3.72 6.63
N ALA A 316 -9.94 2.86 7.59
CA ALA A 316 -8.87 3.17 8.53
C ALA A 316 -7.53 3.47 7.84
N ARG A 317 -7.16 2.71 6.79
CA ARG A 317 -5.93 2.94 6.03
C ARG A 317 -5.94 4.27 5.27
N LEU A 318 -7.08 4.68 4.71
CA LEU A 318 -7.17 5.96 4.02
C LEU A 318 -7.23 7.14 5.00
N VAL A 319 -8.02 7.05 6.07
CA VAL A 319 -8.08 8.09 7.12
C VAL A 319 -6.71 8.32 7.74
N ALA A 320 -5.90 7.28 7.94
CA ALA A 320 -4.53 7.38 8.44
C ALA A 320 -3.59 8.21 7.54
N ASN A 321 -3.92 8.37 6.27
CA ASN A 321 -3.16 9.21 5.34
C ASN A 321 -3.52 10.70 5.39
N ILE A 322 -4.68 11.07 5.95
CA ILE A 322 -5.12 12.47 6.01
C ILE A 322 -4.10 13.37 6.71
N PRO A 323 -3.63 13.07 7.95
CA PRO A 323 -2.66 13.92 8.63
C PRO A 323 -1.32 14.02 7.88
N LEU A 324 -0.88 12.96 7.22
CA LEU A 324 0.34 12.94 6.43
C LEU A 324 0.22 13.86 5.20
N ILE A 325 -0.88 13.73 4.46
CA ILE A 325 -1.18 14.55 3.27
C ILE A 325 -1.33 16.02 3.65
N LYS A 326 -2.01 16.34 4.75
CA LYS A 326 -2.16 17.70 5.26
C LYS A 326 -0.83 18.37 5.58
N LYS A 327 0.14 17.62 6.07
CA LYS A 327 1.48 18.10 6.42
C LYS A 327 2.50 17.97 5.28
N ASN A 328 2.05 17.65 4.07
CA ASN A 328 2.92 17.41 2.91
C ASN A 328 4.03 16.37 3.17
N LEU A 329 3.72 15.37 3.98
CA LEU A 329 4.58 14.23 4.25
C LEU A 329 4.34 13.12 3.21
N ASN A 330 5.29 12.21 3.09
CA ASN A 330 5.11 11.02 2.28
C ASN A 330 3.89 10.22 2.77
N PRO A 331 2.98 9.80 1.89
CA PRO A 331 1.84 8.98 2.28
C PRO A 331 2.26 7.54 2.61
N LEU A 332 1.46 6.87 3.45
CA LEU A 332 1.60 5.47 3.82
C LEU A 332 0.87 4.58 2.81
N SER A 333 1.59 3.83 2.00
CA SER A 333 1.01 3.00 0.92
C SER A 333 0.91 1.51 1.24
N PHE A 334 1.39 1.05 2.39
CA PHE A 334 1.45 -0.38 2.76
C PHE A 334 2.15 -1.26 1.70
N MET A 335 3.11 -0.68 1.00
CA MET A 335 3.89 -1.38 -0.01
C MET A 335 4.64 -2.56 0.60
N GLU A 336 4.64 -3.69 -0.14
CA GLU A 336 5.31 -4.93 0.27
C GLU A 336 4.79 -5.55 1.59
N VAL A 337 3.78 -4.97 2.24
CA VAL A 337 3.16 -5.56 3.43
C VAL A 337 2.47 -6.86 3.05
N ASP A 338 2.83 -7.95 3.71
CA ASP A 338 2.16 -9.23 3.56
C ASP A 338 0.74 -9.17 4.15
N PRO A 339 -0.32 -9.63 3.42
CA PRO A 339 -1.69 -9.61 3.95
C PRO A 339 -1.87 -10.38 5.26
N GLU A 340 -1.16 -11.49 5.44
CA GLU A 340 -1.22 -12.27 6.69
C GLU A 340 -0.55 -11.51 7.85
N ALA A 341 0.57 -10.79 7.58
CA ALA A 341 1.22 -9.94 8.57
C ALA A 341 0.29 -8.81 9.03
N TYR A 342 -0.41 -8.16 8.09
CA TYR A 342 -1.38 -7.12 8.40
C TYR A 342 -2.53 -7.64 9.27
N VAL A 343 -3.10 -8.80 8.93
CA VAL A 343 -4.17 -9.43 9.71
C VAL A 343 -3.68 -9.80 11.11
N LYS A 344 -2.52 -10.45 11.25
CA LYS A 344 -1.95 -10.82 12.56
C LYS A 344 -1.66 -9.60 13.43
N ALA A 345 -1.16 -8.53 12.85
CA ALA A 345 -0.94 -7.27 13.57
C ALA A 345 -2.25 -6.70 14.13
N LEU A 346 -3.33 -6.72 13.35
CA LEU A 346 -4.65 -6.30 13.82
C LEU A 346 -5.23 -7.25 14.88
N LEU A 347 -4.97 -8.56 14.82
CA LEU A 347 -5.42 -9.50 15.87
C LEU A 347 -4.85 -9.13 17.25
N GLY A 348 -3.62 -8.62 17.33
CA GLY A 348 -3.05 -8.08 18.56
C GLY A 348 -3.87 -6.93 19.14
N VAL A 349 -4.26 -6.00 18.28
CA VAL A 349 -5.13 -4.88 18.67
C VAL A 349 -6.51 -5.37 19.10
N TYR A 350 -7.11 -6.26 18.33
CA TYR A 350 -8.47 -6.75 18.60
C TYR A 350 -8.57 -7.56 19.90
N GLU A 351 -7.63 -8.45 20.14
CA GLU A 351 -7.76 -9.44 21.21
C GLU A 351 -7.01 -9.07 22.49
N LYS A 352 -6.01 -8.17 22.39
CA LYS A 352 -5.17 -7.79 23.55
C LYS A 352 -5.13 -6.29 23.81
N ASN A 353 -5.69 -5.45 22.92
CA ASN A 353 -5.47 -4.00 22.92
C ASN A 353 -3.97 -3.64 22.91
N ASP A 354 -3.17 -4.53 22.34
CA ASP A 354 -1.72 -4.39 22.23
C ASP A 354 -1.38 -3.97 20.81
N VAL A 355 -0.77 -2.81 20.67
CA VAL A 355 -0.44 -2.19 19.39
C VAL A 355 0.97 -2.50 18.90
N SER A 356 1.80 -3.18 19.70
CA SER A 356 3.24 -3.37 19.45
C SER A 356 3.52 -3.95 18.07
N LEU A 357 2.87 -5.07 17.73
CA LEU A 357 3.05 -5.75 16.44
C LEU A 357 2.57 -4.89 15.26
N PHE A 358 1.49 -4.13 15.45
CA PHE A 358 0.97 -3.23 14.41
C PHE A 358 1.83 -1.99 14.27
N LEU A 359 2.46 -1.52 15.35
CA LEU A 359 3.40 -0.43 15.35
C LEU A 359 4.68 -0.78 14.57
N ASP A 360 5.28 -1.94 14.83
CA ASP A 360 6.47 -2.40 14.09
C ASP A 360 6.17 -2.52 12.58
N LEU A 361 5.02 -3.06 12.22
CA LEU A 361 4.56 -3.12 10.83
C LEU A 361 4.36 -1.72 10.23
N TYR A 362 3.72 -0.80 10.97
CA TYR A 362 3.51 0.59 10.55
C TYR A 362 4.82 1.32 10.27
N LEU A 363 5.78 1.23 11.19
CA LEU A 363 7.10 1.85 11.07
C LEU A 363 7.84 1.33 9.83
N TRP A 364 7.83 0.03 9.63
CA TRP A 364 8.45 -0.61 8.47
C TRP A 364 7.76 -0.20 7.16
N ALA A 365 6.43 -0.29 7.10
CA ALA A 365 5.64 0.08 5.93
C ALA A 365 5.80 1.56 5.55
N TYR A 366 5.88 2.45 6.55
CA TYR A 366 6.09 3.87 6.30
C TYR A 366 7.48 4.17 5.73
N ARG A 367 8.54 3.54 6.26
CA ARG A 367 9.91 3.66 5.70
C ARG A 367 9.94 3.21 4.24
N ARG A 368 9.32 2.09 3.90
CA ARG A 368 9.22 1.59 2.52
C ARG A 368 8.47 2.56 1.61
N SER A 369 7.32 3.06 2.07
CA SER A 369 6.54 4.06 1.34
C SER A 369 7.35 5.33 1.08
N SER A 370 8.04 5.85 2.09
CA SER A 370 8.86 7.06 1.98
C SER A 370 10.02 6.89 1.01
N GLN A 371 10.75 5.78 1.06
CA GLN A 371 11.82 5.48 0.11
C GLN A 371 11.31 5.48 -1.33
N ARG A 372 10.13 4.89 -1.56
CA ARG A 372 9.50 4.84 -2.88
C ARG A 372 9.13 6.22 -3.40
N TYR A 373 8.43 7.02 -2.58
CA TYR A 373 7.96 8.34 -3.01
C TYR A 373 9.10 9.36 -3.15
N SER A 374 10.12 9.30 -2.31
CA SER A 374 11.33 10.11 -2.46
C SER A 374 12.07 9.80 -3.76
N ALA A 375 12.18 8.52 -4.15
CA ALA A 375 12.76 8.14 -5.42
C ALA A 375 11.94 8.64 -6.63
N ILE A 376 10.60 8.59 -6.53
CA ILE A 376 9.70 9.14 -7.56
C ILE A 376 9.89 10.65 -7.70
N GLN A 377 9.95 11.38 -6.60
CA GLN A 377 10.17 12.82 -6.61
C GLN A 377 11.51 13.20 -7.26
N GLN A 378 12.59 12.50 -6.88
CA GLN A 378 13.90 12.71 -7.50
C GLN A 378 13.87 12.44 -9.03
N ALA A 379 13.10 11.44 -9.46
CA ALA A 379 12.93 11.12 -10.87
C ALA A 379 12.06 12.14 -11.63
N MET A 380 11.08 12.77 -10.97
CA MET A 380 10.20 13.78 -11.58
C MET A 380 10.89 15.12 -11.78
N GLY A 381 11.91 15.47 -10.97
CA GLY A 381 12.65 16.73 -11.01
C GLY A 381 11.72 17.94 -10.88
N GLU A 382 11.90 18.76 -9.87
CA GLU A 382 11.18 20.04 -9.84
C GLU A 382 11.63 20.90 -11.02
N PRO A 383 10.69 21.53 -11.77
CA PRO A 383 11.08 22.50 -12.79
C PRO A 383 11.92 23.61 -12.13
N ASN A 384 13.16 23.77 -12.56
CA ASN A 384 14.01 24.85 -12.06
C ASN A 384 13.38 26.19 -12.46
N LEU A 385 12.94 26.97 -11.47
CA LEU A 385 12.26 28.24 -11.70
C LEU A 385 13.12 29.26 -12.42
N LEU A 386 14.43 29.29 -12.16
CA LEU A 386 15.37 30.15 -12.89
C LEU A 386 15.51 29.72 -14.35
N LYS A 387 15.62 28.42 -14.59
CA LYS A 387 15.63 27.87 -15.96
C LYS A 387 14.33 28.15 -16.71
N LEU A 388 13.19 28.18 -16.01
CA LEU A 388 11.91 28.56 -16.61
C LEU A 388 11.86 30.06 -16.92
N LYS A 389 12.26 30.89 -15.95
CA LYS A 389 12.28 32.37 -16.06
C LYS A 389 13.21 32.86 -17.16
N TYR A 390 14.41 32.27 -17.27
CA TYR A 390 15.43 32.65 -18.24
C TYR A 390 15.59 31.61 -19.37
N ARG A 391 14.51 30.92 -19.70
CA ARG A 391 14.53 29.83 -20.67
C ARG A 391 15.10 30.27 -22.04
N THR A 392 14.67 31.42 -22.52
CA THR A 392 15.07 31.96 -23.82
C THR A 392 16.55 32.34 -23.85
N GLU A 393 16.99 33.04 -22.81
CA GLU A 393 18.37 33.49 -22.63
C GLU A 393 19.32 32.29 -22.54
N ILE A 394 18.99 31.29 -21.73
CA ILE A 394 19.79 30.06 -21.62
C ILE A 394 19.87 29.33 -22.97
N GLN A 395 18.74 29.17 -23.65
CA GLN A 395 18.71 28.54 -24.97
C GLN A 395 19.57 29.27 -26.00
N ASP A 396 19.48 30.60 -26.05
CA ASP A 396 20.24 31.42 -26.97
C ASP A 396 21.75 31.35 -26.71
N ILE A 397 22.16 31.39 -25.43
CA ILE A 397 23.57 31.32 -25.04
C ILE A 397 24.16 29.96 -25.46
N ILE A 398 23.49 28.86 -25.11
CA ILE A 398 23.94 27.49 -25.46
C ILE A 398 24.02 27.35 -26.99
N ARG A 399 23.00 27.84 -27.69
CA ARG A 399 23.00 27.81 -29.17
C ARG A 399 24.16 28.59 -29.76
N SER A 400 24.44 29.82 -29.26
CA SER A 400 25.53 30.64 -29.72
C SER A 400 26.90 29.97 -29.55
N VAL A 401 27.15 29.38 -28.38
CA VAL A 401 28.40 28.63 -28.09
C VAL A 401 28.63 27.52 -29.09
N ILE A 402 27.58 26.79 -29.47
CA ILE A 402 27.69 25.66 -30.39
C ILE A 402 27.82 26.12 -31.84
N LEU A 403 27.01 27.10 -32.29
CA LEU A 403 27.09 27.62 -33.67
C LEU A 403 28.40 28.35 -33.96
N GLU A 404 28.95 29.03 -32.97
CA GLU A 404 30.25 29.69 -33.06
C GLU A 404 31.43 28.70 -32.91
N LYS A 405 31.13 27.41 -32.66
CA LYS A 405 32.12 26.35 -32.51
C LYS A 405 33.13 26.64 -31.42
N VAL A 406 32.70 27.28 -30.32
CA VAL A 406 33.58 27.58 -29.18
C VAL A 406 33.85 26.30 -28.42
N ALA A 407 35.12 25.97 -28.16
CA ALA A 407 35.52 24.73 -27.52
C ALA A 407 36.57 24.96 -26.40
N GLY A 408 36.76 23.98 -25.53
CA GLY A 408 37.75 24.00 -24.48
C GLY A 408 37.58 25.16 -23.47
N PRO A 409 38.67 25.75 -22.95
CA PRO A 409 38.61 26.82 -21.91
C PRO A 409 37.89 28.08 -22.34
N GLN A 410 37.76 28.30 -23.65
CA GLN A 410 37.11 29.50 -24.21
C GLN A 410 35.59 29.46 -23.99
N VAL A 411 34.98 28.31 -23.77
CA VAL A 411 33.54 28.15 -23.53
C VAL A 411 33.11 28.98 -22.33
N VAL A 412 33.83 28.90 -21.21
CA VAL A 412 33.55 29.63 -19.99
C VAL A 412 33.52 31.14 -20.21
N HIS A 413 34.57 31.68 -20.86
CA HIS A 413 34.63 33.11 -21.19
C HIS A 413 33.51 33.53 -22.13
N ARG A 414 33.19 32.69 -23.11
CA ARG A 414 32.12 33.03 -24.05
C ARG A 414 30.75 33.08 -23.40
N ILE A 415 30.45 32.14 -22.50
CA ILE A 415 29.22 32.14 -21.69
C ILE A 415 29.13 33.43 -20.87
N GLN A 416 30.18 33.83 -20.17
CA GLN A 416 30.24 35.06 -19.38
C GLN A 416 29.93 36.30 -20.22
N ASN A 417 30.60 36.47 -21.34
CA ASN A 417 30.38 37.60 -22.26
C ASN A 417 28.94 37.64 -22.81
N LEU A 418 28.35 36.46 -23.11
CA LEU A 418 26.97 36.38 -23.60
C LEU A 418 25.96 36.70 -22.52
N MET A 419 26.24 36.32 -21.27
CA MET A 419 25.39 36.64 -20.12
C MET A 419 25.42 38.13 -19.80
N GLU A 420 26.59 38.76 -19.82
CA GLU A 420 26.74 40.22 -19.64
C GLU A 420 25.95 41.00 -20.72
N ALA A 421 26.03 40.56 -21.98
CA ALA A 421 25.28 41.20 -23.07
C ALA A 421 23.77 41.11 -22.93
N LYS A 422 23.25 40.15 -22.12
CA LYS A 422 21.81 39.99 -21.84
C LYS A 422 21.33 40.75 -20.60
N ASN A 423 22.20 41.47 -19.89
CA ASN A 423 21.89 42.27 -18.71
C ASN A 423 21.09 41.47 -17.62
N LEU A 424 21.54 40.28 -17.33
CA LEU A 424 20.91 39.44 -16.28
C LEU A 424 21.14 40.02 -14.88
N PRO A 425 20.18 39.90 -13.94
CA PRO A 425 20.36 40.36 -12.56
C PRO A 425 21.55 39.69 -11.89
N GLU A 426 22.39 40.47 -11.19
CA GLU A 426 23.56 39.93 -10.46
C GLU A 426 23.23 38.81 -9.50
N THR A 427 22.06 38.87 -8.87
CA THR A 427 21.55 37.84 -7.91
C THR A 427 21.36 36.47 -8.57
N ASP A 428 21.01 36.43 -9.83
CA ASP A 428 20.64 35.19 -10.54
C ASP A 428 21.81 34.66 -11.43
N THR A 429 22.81 35.53 -11.70
CA THR A 429 23.89 35.27 -12.68
C THR A 429 24.70 34.02 -12.37
N ALA A 430 25.13 33.83 -11.13
CA ALA A 430 25.95 32.67 -10.74
C ALA A 430 25.22 31.34 -10.90
N GLU A 431 23.92 31.31 -10.59
CA GLU A 431 23.12 30.10 -10.73
C GLU A 431 22.76 29.81 -12.21
N ILE A 432 22.45 30.83 -12.97
CA ILE A 432 22.22 30.70 -14.40
C ILE A 432 23.48 30.20 -15.13
N PHE A 433 24.65 30.71 -14.77
CA PHE A 433 25.93 30.23 -15.31
C PHE A 433 26.09 28.73 -15.06
N LYS A 434 25.90 28.28 -13.85
CA LYS A 434 25.95 26.86 -13.47
C LYS A 434 24.95 26.01 -14.25
N LEU A 435 23.73 26.53 -14.47
CA LEU A 435 22.71 25.83 -15.26
C LEU A 435 23.15 25.68 -16.72
N ILE A 436 23.75 26.72 -17.32
CA ILE A 436 24.26 26.67 -18.69
C ILE A 436 25.40 25.66 -18.81
N GLU A 437 26.36 25.65 -17.87
CA GLU A 437 27.45 24.68 -17.85
C GLU A 437 26.91 23.23 -17.77
N MET A 438 25.97 22.96 -16.87
CA MET A 438 25.35 21.63 -16.74
C MET A 438 24.64 21.20 -18.02
N GLU A 439 23.91 22.10 -18.68
CA GLU A 439 23.24 21.79 -19.94
C GLU A 439 24.25 21.51 -21.08
N ILE A 440 25.35 22.27 -21.18
CA ILE A 440 26.40 22.03 -22.19
C ILE A 440 27.10 20.69 -21.94
N ILE A 441 27.44 20.36 -20.68
CA ILE A 441 28.04 19.07 -20.32
C ILE A 441 27.08 17.91 -20.64
N GLY A 442 25.79 18.09 -20.42
CA GLY A 442 24.75 17.07 -20.67
C GLY A 442 24.25 16.98 -22.11
N LEU A 443 24.87 17.72 -23.07
CA LEU A 443 24.43 17.72 -24.50
C LEU A 443 24.75 16.38 -25.18
N HIS A 444 23.76 15.85 -25.87
CA HIS A 444 23.90 14.68 -26.74
C HIS A 444 22.86 14.74 -27.88
N ASP A 445 23.05 13.93 -28.92
CA ASP A 445 22.25 13.95 -30.15
C ASP A 445 20.72 13.93 -29.92
N GLY A 446 20.25 13.29 -28.83
CA GLY A 446 18.81 13.16 -28.48
C GLY A 446 18.23 14.41 -27.81
N ASN A 447 19.04 15.38 -27.31
CA ASN A 447 18.54 16.52 -26.54
C ASN A 447 18.83 17.92 -27.15
N ILE A 448 19.63 18.01 -28.21
CA ILE A 448 20.00 19.26 -28.88
C ILE A 448 18.81 20.03 -29.48
N ALA A 449 17.74 19.34 -29.83
CA ALA A 449 16.53 19.97 -30.38
C ALA A 449 15.92 21.01 -29.42
N ARG A 450 16.12 20.86 -28.08
CA ARG A 450 15.71 21.83 -27.07
C ARG A 450 16.33 23.22 -27.27
N PHE A 451 17.51 23.28 -27.90
CA PHE A 451 18.30 24.50 -28.16
C PHE A 451 18.24 24.92 -29.61
N LYS A 452 17.36 24.34 -30.43
CA LYS A 452 17.21 24.58 -31.85
C LYS A 452 18.53 24.40 -32.63
N ILE A 453 19.32 23.41 -32.27
CA ILE A 453 20.57 23.00 -32.87
C ILE A 453 20.31 21.80 -33.79
N ARG A 454 20.89 21.84 -35.00
CA ARG A 454 20.82 20.72 -35.95
C ARG A 454 21.86 19.66 -35.62
N PRO A 455 21.59 18.38 -35.92
CA PRO A 455 22.57 17.31 -35.70
C PRO A 455 23.94 17.58 -36.32
N SER A 456 23.99 18.14 -37.53
CA SER A 456 25.25 18.50 -38.21
C SER A 456 26.03 19.58 -37.45
N GLU A 457 25.36 20.64 -36.99
CA GLU A 457 25.97 21.73 -36.21
C GLU A 457 26.57 21.21 -34.90
N PHE A 458 25.86 20.28 -34.23
CA PHE A 458 26.34 19.68 -33.01
C PHE A 458 27.53 18.76 -33.24
N GLN A 459 27.52 17.94 -34.29
CA GLN A 459 28.66 17.06 -34.62
C GLN A 459 29.91 17.85 -34.94
N GLU A 460 29.78 18.95 -35.69
CA GLU A 460 30.91 19.85 -36.01
C GLU A 460 31.51 20.46 -34.73
N TRP A 461 30.66 20.86 -33.77
CA TRP A 461 31.15 21.38 -32.50
C TRP A 461 31.76 20.29 -31.63
N LYS A 462 31.16 19.08 -31.57
CA LYS A 462 31.60 17.96 -30.75
C LYS A 462 33.01 17.45 -31.16
N ILE A 463 33.38 17.56 -32.43
CA ILE A 463 34.72 17.17 -32.92
C ILE A 463 35.82 18.08 -32.34
N LEU A 464 35.45 19.31 -31.93
CA LEU A 464 36.40 20.31 -31.40
C LEU A 464 36.59 20.24 -29.88
N GLN A 465 35.78 19.41 -29.17
CA GLN A 465 35.84 19.20 -27.74
C GLN A 465 36.85 18.12 -27.38
#